data_fde23620edd1740947404147a8818cd0
#
_entry.id   fde23620edd1740947404147a8818cd0
#
_cell.length_a   1.000
_cell.length_b   1.000
_cell.length_c   1.000
_cell.angle_alpha   90.00
_cell.angle_beta   90.00
_cell.angle_gamma   90.00
#
_symmetry.space_group_name_H-M   'P 1'
#
loop_
_entity.id
_entity.type
_entity.pdbx_description
1 polymer ?
#
loop_
_entity_poly.entity_id
_entity_poly.type
_entity_poly.pdbx_seq_one_letter_code
_entity_poly.pdbx_strand_id
1 'polypeptide(L)'
;MDVNEYDLVVIGSGPAGQKSAICAAKLRKKVAIIDRKKTIGGVCVHTGTIPSKTLREAVLYLSGFRQRSFYGRNYVLKDRIAMSDLVFRAQAVMAREIEVIKSQLRRNQVATFEGDARFLDPHTVEVRSEEGSQLLRGHYVMIACGTRPAHSVDIPMDGKRIFDSDAVHCLEEVPSDLLVVGAGIIGLEFASMFAALGVKVTLLDQRPTLLDFVDHEIVESLCFQLRQLGTVFRLNEKVVSVGFDAERDRVFASLESGKNVHG
;
A
#
# COMPACT_ATOMS: atom_id res chain seq x y z
N MET A 1 -21.82 -12.31 -29.68
CA MET A 1 -20.69 -12.59 -28.76
C MET A 1 -21.08 -13.80 -27.95
N ASP A 2 -20.22 -14.81 -27.95
CA ASP A 2 -20.45 -16.00 -27.12
C ASP A 2 -20.35 -15.64 -25.65
N VAL A 3 -21.34 -16.08 -24.87
CA VAL A 3 -21.37 -15.81 -23.42
C VAL A 3 -20.79 -17.02 -22.70
N ASN A 4 -19.68 -16.83 -22.01
CA ASN A 4 -19.07 -17.87 -21.20
C ASN A 4 -19.81 -18.02 -19.86
N GLU A 5 -20.35 -19.20 -19.58
CA GLU A 5 -21.13 -19.47 -18.37
C GLU A 5 -20.26 -20.06 -17.23
N TYR A 6 -20.49 -19.56 -16.01
CA TYR A 6 -19.82 -19.96 -14.77
C TYR A 6 -20.82 -20.08 -13.63
N ASP A 7 -20.53 -20.91 -12.63
CA ASP A 7 -21.26 -20.94 -11.37
C ASP A 7 -20.97 -19.66 -10.55
N LEU A 8 -19.70 -19.19 -10.59
CA LEU A 8 -19.25 -18.01 -9.87
C LEU A 8 -18.31 -17.16 -10.73
N VAL A 9 -18.63 -15.89 -10.87
CA VAL A 9 -17.71 -14.86 -11.42
C VAL A 9 -17.24 -13.99 -10.28
N VAL A 10 -15.91 -13.85 -10.12
CA VAL A 10 -15.28 -13.05 -9.06
C VAL A 10 -14.62 -11.82 -9.68
N ILE A 11 -14.95 -10.63 -9.19
CA ILE A 11 -14.37 -9.36 -9.64
C ILE A 11 -13.32 -8.92 -8.63
N GLY A 12 -12.05 -8.99 -8.99
CA GLY A 12 -10.88 -8.68 -8.20
C GLY A 12 -10.11 -9.92 -7.74
N SER A 13 -8.80 -9.92 -7.98
CA SER A 13 -7.87 -11.01 -7.64
C SER A 13 -7.09 -10.79 -6.35
N GLY A 14 -7.56 -9.90 -5.48
CA GLY A 14 -7.03 -9.72 -4.13
C GLY A 14 -7.29 -10.94 -3.23
N PRO A 15 -6.84 -10.92 -1.97
CA PRO A 15 -6.99 -12.07 -1.05
C PRO A 15 -8.41 -12.61 -0.94
N ALA A 16 -9.42 -11.73 -0.88
CA ALA A 16 -10.82 -12.12 -0.82
C ALA A 16 -11.24 -12.88 -2.08
N GLY A 17 -10.97 -12.31 -3.26
CA GLY A 17 -11.34 -12.93 -4.53
C GLY A 17 -10.65 -14.27 -4.76
N GLN A 18 -9.34 -14.35 -4.52
CA GLN A 18 -8.57 -15.61 -4.66
C GLN A 18 -9.14 -16.71 -3.79
N LYS A 19 -9.35 -16.41 -2.50
CA LYS A 19 -9.81 -17.43 -1.53
C LYS A 19 -11.21 -17.91 -1.87
N SER A 20 -12.09 -17.01 -2.27
CA SER A 20 -13.46 -17.36 -2.68
C SER A 20 -13.48 -18.17 -3.96
N ALA A 21 -12.72 -17.76 -4.98
CA ALA A 21 -12.60 -18.49 -6.23
C ALA A 21 -12.09 -19.92 -6.02
N ILE A 22 -11.01 -20.08 -5.24
CA ILE A 22 -10.42 -21.39 -4.94
C ILE A 22 -11.38 -22.24 -4.09
N CYS A 23 -12.08 -21.62 -3.12
CA CYS A 23 -13.06 -22.35 -2.30
C CYS A 23 -14.21 -22.90 -3.15
N ALA A 24 -14.80 -22.08 -4.02
CA ALA A 24 -15.85 -22.53 -4.93
C ALA A 24 -15.37 -23.61 -5.91
N ALA A 25 -14.16 -23.44 -6.46
CA ALA A 25 -13.57 -24.44 -7.37
C ALA A 25 -13.35 -25.80 -6.66
N LYS A 26 -12.91 -25.82 -5.40
CA LYS A 26 -12.80 -27.03 -4.59
C LYS A 26 -14.15 -27.72 -4.35
N LEU A 27 -15.24 -26.98 -4.40
CA LEU A 27 -16.61 -27.51 -4.38
C LEU A 27 -17.11 -27.91 -5.77
N ARG A 28 -16.18 -28.10 -6.73
CA ARG A 28 -16.46 -28.52 -8.12
C ARG A 28 -17.32 -27.50 -8.90
N LYS A 29 -17.25 -26.22 -8.53
CA LYS A 29 -17.92 -25.16 -9.25
C LYS A 29 -17.02 -24.62 -10.38
N LYS A 30 -17.62 -24.28 -11.51
CA LYS A 30 -16.94 -23.60 -12.62
C LYS A 30 -16.78 -22.13 -12.27
N VAL A 31 -15.54 -21.65 -12.12
CA VAL A 31 -15.24 -20.32 -11.58
C VAL A 31 -14.39 -19.50 -12.53
N ALA A 32 -14.75 -18.23 -12.68
CA ALA A 32 -13.95 -17.20 -13.32
C ALA A 32 -13.54 -16.13 -12.32
N ILE A 33 -12.32 -15.60 -12.47
CA ILE A 33 -11.84 -14.44 -11.73
C ILE A 33 -11.34 -13.37 -12.71
N ILE A 34 -11.74 -12.13 -12.48
CA ILE A 34 -11.42 -10.98 -13.33
C ILE A 34 -10.54 -10.02 -12.52
N ASP A 35 -9.46 -9.53 -13.12
CA ASP A 35 -8.71 -8.41 -12.57
C ASP A 35 -8.38 -7.40 -13.68
N ARG A 36 -8.46 -6.11 -13.38
CA ARG A 36 -8.09 -5.04 -14.31
C ARG A 36 -6.60 -4.90 -14.54
N LYS A 37 -5.78 -5.45 -13.64
CA LYS A 37 -4.32 -5.45 -13.75
C LYS A 37 -3.84 -6.75 -14.38
N LYS A 38 -2.81 -6.67 -15.24
CA LYS A 38 -2.11 -7.85 -15.82
C LYS A 38 -1.59 -8.82 -14.77
N THR A 39 -1.33 -8.31 -13.58
CA THR A 39 -0.79 -9.09 -12.47
C THR A 39 -1.84 -9.28 -11.39
N ILE A 40 -2.12 -10.53 -11.08
CA ILE A 40 -3.02 -10.92 -10.00
C ILE A 40 -2.41 -10.68 -8.64
N GLY A 41 -3.24 -10.57 -7.59
CA GLY A 41 -2.78 -10.44 -6.20
C GLY A 41 -3.40 -9.26 -5.44
N GLY A 42 -3.88 -8.25 -6.17
CA GLY A 42 -4.48 -7.05 -5.59
C GLY A 42 -3.51 -6.21 -4.76
N VAL A 43 -4.03 -5.24 -4.04
CA VAL A 43 -3.24 -4.30 -3.20
C VAL A 43 -2.35 -5.05 -2.20
N CYS A 44 -2.82 -6.13 -1.60
CA CYS A 44 -2.06 -6.89 -0.60
C CYS A 44 -0.68 -7.34 -1.10
N VAL A 45 -0.59 -7.73 -2.38
CA VAL A 45 0.67 -8.21 -2.99
C VAL A 45 1.47 -7.06 -3.59
N HIS A 46 0.81 -6.07 -4.21
CA HIS A 46 1.50 -5.08 -5.05
C HIS A 46 1.93 -3.82 -4.32
N THR A 47 1.13 -3.29 -3.40
CA THR A 47 1.39 -1.98 -2.78
C THR A 47 1.15 -1.96 -1.27
N GLY A 48 0.42 -2.94 -0.73
CA GLY A 48 0.01 -2.96 0.67
C GLY A 48 0.87 -3.87 1.56
N THR A 49 0.24 -4.87 2.14
CA THR A 49 0.78 -5.66 3.26
C THR A 49 2.12 -6.34 2.96
N ILE A 50 2.24 -7.02 1.82
CA ILE A 50 3.47 -7.80 1.51
C ILE A 50 4.65 -6.87 1.27
N PRO A 51 4.59 -5.87 0.36
CA PRO A 51 5.70 -4.96 0.17
C PRO A 51 6.03 -4.13 1.43
N SER A 52 5.04 -3.61 2.17
CA SER A 52 5.32 -2.79 3.36
C SER A 52 5.99 -3.59 4.48
N LYS A 53 5.53 -4.81 4.76
CA LYS A 53 6.17 -5.67 5.79
C LYS A 53 7.58 -6.11 5.38
N THR A 54 7.77 -6.40 4.10
CA THR A 54 9.10 -6.78 3.58
C THR A 54 10.06 -5.59 3.62
N LEU A 55 9.57 -4.39 3.27
CA LEU A 55 10.33 -3.14 3.40
C LEU A 55 10.73 -2.90 4.86
N ARG A 56 9.77 -3.05 5.79
CA ARG A 56 10.03 -2.91 7.22
C ARG A 56 11.13 -3.87 7.70
N GLU A 57 11.10 -5.13 7.32
CA GLU A 57 12.14 -6.09 7.70
C GLU A 57 13.50 -5.70 7.10
N ALA A 58 13.54 -5.21 5.86
CA ALA A 58 14.77 -4.71 5.26
C ALA A 58 15.33 -3.49 6.02
N VAL A 59 14.46 -2.53 6.39
CA VAL A 59 14.83 -1.37 7.20
C VAL A 59 15.41 -1.80 8.54
N LEU A 60 14.74 -2.66 9.30
CA LEU A 60 15.19 -3.11 10.61
C LEU A 60 16.51 -3.89 10.54
N TYR A 61 16.71 -4.66 9.46
CA TYR A 61 17.94 -5.42 9.27
C TYR A 61 19.10 -4.51 8.89
N LEU A 62 18.98 -3.75 7.79
CA LEU A 62 20.08 -2.95 7.24
C LEU A 62 20.47 -1.78 8.14
N SER A 63 19.53 -1.16 8.83
CA SER A 63 19.81 -0.10 9.80
C SER A 63 20.46 -0.62 11.10
N GLY A 64 20.47 -1.94 11.32
CA GLY A 64 20.92 -2.53 12.58
C GLY A 64 20.04 -2.18 13.78
N PHE A 65 18.80 -1.73 13.54
CA PHE A 65 17.91 -1.16 14.58
C PHE A 65 17.76 -2.07 15.81
N ARG A 66 17.58 -3.37 15.60
CA ARG A 66 17.40 -4.35 16.69
C ARG A 66 18.66 -4.51 17.55
N GLN A 67 19.84 -4.25 17.01
CA GLN A 67 21.12 -4.40 17.70
C GLN A 67 21.53 -3.12 18.44
N ARG A 68 20.90 -1.98 18.17
CA ARG A 68 21.24 -0.69 18.80
C ARG A 68 21.07 -0.69 20.31
N SER A 69 20.18 -1.51 20.85
CA SER A 69 20.02 -1.68 22.31
C SER A 69 21.22 -2.31 22.99
N PHE A 70 22.02 -3.12 22.26
CA PHE A 70 23.20 -3.82 22.78
C PHE A 70 24.49 -3.10 22.42
N TYR A 71 24.63 -2.61 21.18
CA TYR A 71 25.86 -2.04 20.63
C TYR A 71 25.86 -0.51 20.57
N GLY A 72 24.80 0.13 21.02
CA GLY A 72 24.65 1.58 21.01
C GLY A 72 23.96 2.14 19.77
N ARG A 73 23.53 3.40 19.87
CA ARG A 73 22.69 4.06 18.85
C ARG A 73 23.39 4.22 17.49
N ASN A 74 24.72 4.23 17.46
CA ASN A 74 25.52 4.39 16.24
C ASN A 74 25.75 3.07 15.50
N TYR A 75 25.28 1.95 16.05
CA TYR A 75 25.40 0.67 15.35
C TYR A 75 24.56 0.67 14.08
N VAL A 76 25.19 0.42 12.95
CA VAL A 76 24.58 0.24 11.63
C VAL A 76 25.21 -0.96 10.94
N LEU A 77 24.43 -1.70 10.17
CA LEU A 77 24.94 -2.82 9.38
C LEU A 77 25.46 -2.34 8.02
N LYS A 78 24.86 -1.25 7.49
CA LYS A 78 25.24 -0.63 6.23
C LYS A 78 25.22 0.89 6.39
N ASP A 79 26.35 1.56 6.11
CA ASP A 79 26.51 3.01 6.31
C ASP A 79 25.61 3.86 5.40
N ARG A 80 25.41 3.42 4.17
CA ARG A 80 24.53 4.09 3.19
C ARG A 80 23.52 3.09 2.66
N ILE A 81 22.27 3.24 3.10
CA ILE A 81 21.15 2.42 2.65
C ILE A 81 20.47 3.17 1.49
N ALA A 82 20.45 2.57 0.31
CA ALA A 82 19.72 3.09 -0.84
C ALA A 82 18.30 2.51 -0.87
N MET A 83 17.36 3.19 -1.53
CA MET A 83 16.01 2.65 -1.75
C MET A 83 16.05 1.31 -2.48
N SER A 84 16.96 1.15 -3.45
CA SER A 84 17.17 -0.12 -4.16
C SER A 84 17.48 -1.30 -3.23
N ASP A 85 18.22 -1.09 -2.15
CA ASP A 85 18.51 -2.13 -1.15
C ASP A 85 17.24 -2.57 -0.41
N LEU A 86 16.37 -1.60 -0.11
CA LEU A 86 15.14 -1.81 0.63
C LEU A 86 14.07 -2.51 -0.22
N VAL A 87 13.90 -2.07 -1.47
CA VAL A 87 12.86 -2.59 -2.35
C VAL A 87 13.24 -3.90 -3.04
N PHE A 88 14.52 -4.22 -3.19
CA PHE A 88 14.99 -5.43 -3.85
C PHE A 88 14.35 -6.71 -3.28
N ARG A 89 14.36 -6.84 -1.95
CA ARG A 89 13.74 -7.98 -1.28
C ARG A 89 12.23 -7.98 -1.45
N ALA A 90 11.59 -6.82 -1.40
CA ALA A 90 10.15 -6.70 -1.59
C ALA A 90 9.73 -7.15 -3.00
N GLN A 91 10.47 -6.75 -4.03
CA GLN A 91 10.22 -7.18 -5.41
C GLN A 91 10.35 -8.70 -5.58
N ALA A 92 11.38 -9.31 -4.99
CA ALA A 92 11.57 -10.75 -5.05
C ALA A 92 10.42 -11.52 -4.34
N VAL A 93 9.98 -11.04 -3.19
CA VAL A 93 8.86 -11.63 -2.45
C VAL A 93 7.56 -11.48 -3.21
N MET A 94 7.27 -10.28 -3.75
CA MET A 94 6.08 -10.04 -4.56
C MET A 94 6.02 -10.95 -5.79
N ALA A 95 7.13 -11.07 -6.53
CA ALA A 95 7.20 -11.95 -7.71
C ALA A 95 6.89 -13.41 -7.34
N ARG A 96 7.45 -13.90 -6.23
CA ARG A 96 7.19 -15.24 -5.73
C ARG A 96 5.72 -15.46 -5.34
N GLU A 97 5.13 -14.51 -4.64
CA GLU A 97 3.71 -14.58 -4.25
C GLU A 97 2.78 -14.59 -5.45
N ILE A 98 3.05 -13.77 -6.47
CA ILE A 98 2.29 -13.77 -7.72
C ILE A 98 2.33 -15.17 -8.37
N GLU A 99 3.49 -15.79 -8.44
CA GLU A 99 3.60 -17.14 -9.02
C GLU A 99 2.88 -18.22 -8.18
N VAL A 100 2.93 -18.09 -6.85
CA VAL A 100 2.15 -18.98 -5.97
C VAL A 100 0.65 -18.83 -6.23
N ILE A 101 0.14 -17.59 -6.34
CA ILE A 101 -1.28 -17.32 -6.60
C ILE A 101 -1.68 -17.86 -7.97
N LYS A 102 -0.90 -17.59 -9.02
CA LYS A 102 -1.15 -18.12 -10.37
C LYS A 102 -1.20 -19.65 -10.37
N SER A 103 -0.24 -20.30 -9.69
CA SER A 103 -0.21 -21.73 -9.54
C SER A 103 -1.44 -22.29 -8.82
N GLN A 104 -1.88 -21.61 -7.75
CA GLN A 104 -3.08 -22.00 -7.00
C GLN A 104 -4.35 -21.91 -7.85
N LEU A 105 -4.56 -20.79 -8.58
CA LEU A 105 -5.71 -20.62 -9.45
C LEU A 105 -5.72 -21.68 -10.57
N ARG A 106 -4.58 -21.88 -11.23
CA ARG A 106 -4.44 -22.87 -12.32
C ARG A 106 -4.70 -24.29 -11.84
N ARG A 107 -4.14 -24.72 -10.70
CA ARG A 107 -4.36 -26.07 -10.13
C ARG A 107 -5.81 -26.33 -9.77
N ASN A 108 -6.56 -25.28 -9.42
CA ASN A 108 -7.98 -25.37 -9.11
C ASN A 108 -8.86 -25.07 -10.35
N GLN A 109 -8.26 -24.96 -11.54
CA GLN A 109 -8.98 -24.74 -12.81
C GLN A 109 -9.86 -23.48 -12.80
N VAL A 110 -9.46 -22.44 -12.06
CA VAL A 110 -10.11 -21.14 -12.08
C VAL A 110 -9.69 -20.41 -13.34
N ALA A 111 -10.66 -20.03 -14.18
CA ALA A 111 -10.43 -19.24 -15.37
C ALA A 111 -10.08 -17.79 -14.97
N THR A 112 -9.00 -17.24 -15.53
CA THR A 112 -8.53 -15.89 -15.22
C THR A 112 -8.72 -14.96 -16.41
N PHE A 113 -9.27 -13.80 -16.17
CA PHE A 113 -9.54 -12.77 -17.19
C PHE A 113 -8.91 -11.45 -16.78
N GLU A 114 -8.27 -10.80 -17.74
CA GLU A 114 -7.73 -9.45 -17.58
C GLU A 114 -8.70 -8.44 -18.20
N GLY A 115 -9.02 -7.37 -17.49
CA GLY A 115 -9.82 -6.26 -17.98
C GLY A 115 -10.69 -5.61 -16.91
N ASP A 116 -11.29 -4.50 -17.30
CA ASP A 116 -12.27 -3.79 -16.49
C ASP A 116 -13.63 -4.49 -16.54
N ALA A 117 -14.14 -4.84 -15.36
CA ALA A 117 -15.41 -5.52 -15.20
C ALA A 117 -16.56 -4.52 -15.04
N ARG A 118 -17.62 -4.68 -15.84
CA ARG A 118 -18.84 -3.89 -15.79
C ARG A 118 -20.07 -4.79 -15.78
N PHE A 119 -20.99 -4.58 -14.86
CA PHE A 119 -22.28 -5.25 -14.88
C PHE A 119 -23.13 -4.75 -16.05
N LEU A 120 -23.70 -5.68 -16.82
CA LEU A 120 -24.77 -5.42 -17.78
C LEU A 120 -26.14 -5.73 -17.16
N ASP A 121 -26.19 -6.79 -16.35
CA ASP A 121 -27.32 -7.21 -15.52
C ASP A 121 -26.80 -7.93 -14.26
N PRO A 122 -27.64 -8.35 -13.30
CA PRO A 122 -27.20 -8.98 -12.06
C PRO A 122 -26.32 -10.25 -12.23
N HIS A 123 -26.37 -10.89 -13.38
CA HIS A 123 -25.67 -12.14 -13.67
C HIS A 123 -24.65 -12.02 -14.80
N THR A 124 -24.67 -10.95 -15.59
CA THR A 124 -23.80 -10.77 -16.75
C THR A 124 -22.81 -9.64 -16.52
N VAL A 125 -21.52 -9.97 -16.65
CA VAL A 125 -20.41 -9.03 -16.52
C VAL A 125 -19.70 -8.93 -17.88
N GLU A 126 -19.55 -7.72 -18.37
CA GLU A 126 -18.70 -7.39 -19.50
C GLU A 126 -17.26 -7.18 -18.98
N VAL A 127 -16.29 -7.85 -19.58
CA VAL A 127 -14.86 -7.67 -19.31
C VAL A 127 -14.25 -6.95 -20.52
N ARG A 128 -13.76 -5.74 -20.33
CA ARG A 128 -13.09 -4.93 -21.36
C ARG A 128 -11.58 -4.95 -21.15
N SER A 129 -10.86 -5.40 -22.16
CA SER A 129 -9.41 -5.39 -22.21
C SER A 129 -8.89 -4.69 -23.47
N GLU A 130 -7.58 -4.56 -23.61
CA GLU A 130 -6.95 -4.06 -24.85
C GLU A 130 -7.25 -4.97 -26.07
N GLU A 131 -7.51 -6.26 -25.84
CA GLU A 131 -7.80 -7.26 -26.87
C GLU A 131 -9.26 -7.26 -27.31
N GLY A 132 -10.13 -6.53 -26.61
CA GLY A 132 -11.57 -6.45 -26.91
C GLY A 132 -12.45 -6.65 -25.69
N SER A 133 -13.72 -6.95 -25.96
CA SER A 133 -14.76 -7.12 -24.94
C SER A 133 -15.31 -8.54 -24.98
N GLN A 134 -15.50 -9.16 -23.82
CA GLN A 134 -16.12 -10.47 -23.69
C GLN A 134 -17.17 -10.49 -22.58
N LEU A 135 -18.14 -11.37 -22.70
CA LEU A 135 -19.24 -11.50 -21.74
C LEU A 135 -19.07 -12.77 -20.90
N LEU A 136 -19.12 -12.59 -19.58
CA LEU A 136 -19.15 -13.67 -18.62
C LEU A 136 -20.48 -13.67 -17.89
N ARG A 137 -21.16 -14.81 -17.85
CA ARG A 137 -22.39 -15.00 -17.10
C ARG A 137 -22.12 -15.86 -15.88
N GLY A 138 -22.45 -15.34 -14.71
CA GLY A 138 -22.32 -16.05 -13.43
C GLY A 138 -23.67 -16.37 -12.83
N HIS A 139 -23.86 -17.61 -12.33
CA HIS A 139 -25.01 -17.85 -11.46
C HIS A 139 -24.95 -16.95 -10.23
N TYR A 140 -23.74 -16.75 -9.71
CA TYR A 140 -23.42 -15.73 -8.71
C TYR A 140 -22.27 -14.84 -9.19
N VAL A 141 -22.29 -13.57 -8.79
CA VAL A 141 -21.18 -12.63 -9.01
C VAL A 141 -20.71 -12.09 -7.67
N MET A 142 -19.41 -12.26 -7.40
CA MET A 142 -18.79 -11.76 -6.18
C MET A 142 -17.97 -10.50 -6.46
N ILE A 143 -18.27 -9.41 -5.79
CA ILE A 143 -17.51 -8.17 -5.85
C ILE A 143 -16.40 -8.21 -4.79
N ALA A 144 -15.15 -8.33 -5.22
CA ALA A 144 -13.95 -8.37 -4.38
C ALA A 144 -12.88 -7.36 -4.86
N CYS A 145 -13.35 -6.18 -5.33
CA CYS A 145 -12.53 -5.17 -6.02
C CYS A 145 -11.57 -4.40 -5.09
N GLY A 146 -11.63 -4.61 -3.76
CA GLY A 146 -10.75 -3.97 -2.79
C GLY A 146 -10.93 -2.45 -2.68
N THR A 147 -9.85 -1.76 -2.34
CA THR A 147 -9.81 -0.31 -2.14
C THR A 147 -8.59 0.30 -2.83
N ARG A 148 -8.56 1.61 -2.90
CA ARG A 148 -7.41 2.42 -3.32
C ARG A 148 -7.25 3.59 -2.35
N PRO A 149 -6.04 4.20 -2.26
CA PRO A 149 -5.86 5.43 -1.50
C PRO A 149 -6.85 6.51 -1.93
N ALA A 150 -7.33 7.28 -0.96
CA ALA A 150 -8.14 8.46 -1.25
C ALA A 150 -7.22 9.58 -1.74
N HIS A 151 -7.54 10.15 -2.89
CA HIS A 151 -6.83 11.31 -3.43
C HIS A 151 -7.69 12.56 -3.22
N SER A 152 -7.14 13.56 -2.55
CA SER A 152 -7.74 14.89 -2.55
C SER A 152 -7.36 15.62 -3.83
N VAL A 153 -8.32 16.32 -4.42
CA VAL A 153 -8.08 17.17 -5.61
C VAL A 153 -7.08 18.29 -5.31
N ASP A 154 -7.00 18.70 -4.05
CA ASP A 154 -6.16 19.81 -3.59
C ASP A 154 -4.70 19.41 -3.31
N ILE A 155 -4.36 18.11 -3.46
CA ILE A 155 -2.98 17.63 -3.27
C ILE A 155 -2.41 17.22 -4.63
N PRO A 156 -1.45 17.99 -5.17
CA PRO A 156 -0.86 17.74 -6.48
C PRO A 156 0.15 16.57 -6.40
N MET A 157 -0.35 15.35 -6.59
CA MET A 157 0.51 14.15 -6.63
C MET A 157 1.39 14.16 -7.88
N ASP A 158 2.71 14.17 -7.72
CA ASP A 158 3.69 14.14 -8.80
C ASP A 158 4.43 12.79 -8.91
N GLY A 159 4.20 11.91 -7.93
CA GLY A 159 4.82 10.59 -7.86
C GLY A 159 6.32 10.60 -7.52
N LYS A 160 6.90 11.78 -7.24
CA LYS A 160 8.32 11.96 -6.90
C LYS A 160 8.51 12.57 -5.53
N ARG A 161 7.96 13.76 -5.31
CA ARG A 161 8.07 14.53 -4.06
C ARG A 161 6.77 14.51 -3.27
N ILE A 162 5.64 14.46 -3.98
CA ILE A 162 4.31 14.37 -3.41
C ILE A 162 3.67 13.10 -3.94
N PHE A 163 3.47 12.12 -3.08
CA PHE A 163 3.02 10.78 -3.45
C PHE A 163 2.14 10.16 -2.34
N ASP A 164 1.36 9.18 -2.69
CA ASP A 164 0.60 8.38 -1.74
C ASP A 164 1.39 7.16 -1.24
N SER A 165 0.80 6.41 -0.31
CA SER A 165 1.42 5.22 0.27
C SER A 165 1.71 4.12 -0.74
N ASP A 166 0.98 4.06 -1.86
CA ASP A 166 1.17 3.03 -2.88
C ASP A 166 2.45 3.27 -3.69
N ALA A 167 2.93 4.52 -3.75
CA ALA A 167 4.13 4.90 -4.50
C ALA A 167 5.43 4.89 -3.66
N VAL A 168 5.37 4.65 -2.35
CA VAL A 168 6.57 4.66 -1.47
C VAL A 168 7.67 3.72 -1.97
N HIS A 169 7.29 2.54 -2.48
CA HIS A 169 8.27 1.56 -2.98
C HIS A 169 8.83 1.91 -4.37
N CYS A 170 8.35 2.98 -5.00
CA CYS A 170 8.85 3.51 -6.25
C CYS A 170 9.85 4.65 -6.06
N LEU A 171 10.11 5.07 -4.80
CA LEU A 171 11.12 6.10 -4.53
C LEU A 171 12.50 5.64 -5.00
N GLU A 172 13.23 6.55 -5.62
CA GLU A 172 14.59 6.28 -6.11
C GLU A 172 15.63 6.44 -5.00
N GLU A 173 15.39 7.37 -4.06
CA GLU A 173 16.32 7.69 -2.98
C GLU A 173 15.60 7.72 -1.63
N VAL A 174 16.35 7.47 -0.56
CA VAL A 174 15.89 7.70 0.81
C VAL A 174 15.93 9.21 1.06
N PRO A 175 14.80 9.86 1.33
CA PRO A 175 14.78 11.31 1.53
C PRO A 175 15.50 11.71 2.83
N SER A 176 16.00 12.95 2.90
CA SER A 176 16.54 13.52 4.15
C SER A 176 15.44 13.91 5.13
N ASP A 177 14.33 14.39 4.58
CA ASP A 177 13.17 14.86 5.32
C ASP A 177 11.90 14.24 4.71
N LEU A 178 10.92 13.91 5.54
CA LEU A 178 9.64 13.32 5.11
C LEU A 178 8.49 13.96 5.87
N LEU A 179 7.54 14.52 5.13
CA LEU A 179 6.30 15.04 5.66
C LEU A 179 5.19 14.01 5.43
N VAL A 180 4.62 13.47 6.49
CA VAL A 180 3.54 12.48 6.43
C VAL A 180 2.22 13.15 6.80
N VAL A 181 1.28 13.18 5.88
CA VAL A 181 -0.07 13.70 6.10
C VAL A 181 -1.03 12.54 6.36
N GLY A 182 -1.53 12.48 7.59
CA GLY A 182 -2.39 11.41 8.09
C GLY A 182 -1.64 10.42 8.98
N ALA A 183 -1.94 10.44 10.27
CA ALA A 183 -1.39 9.54 11.29
C ALA A 183 -2.26 8.31 11.53
N GLY A 184 -2.84 7.76 10.48
CA GLY A 184 -3.45 6.44 10.48
C GLY A 184 -2.41 5.32 10.50
N ILE A 185 -2.87 4.07 10.49
CA ILE A 185 -1.99 2.88 10.54
C ILE A 185 -0.91 2.94 9.46
N ILE A 186 -1.26 3.26 8.21
CA ILE A 186 -0.33 3.30 7.08
C ILE A 186 0.68 4.43 7.25
N GLY A 187 0.22 5.65 7.57
CA GLY A 187 1.12 6.80 7.78
C GLY A 187 2.12 6.56 8.91
N LEU A 188 1.67 5.99 10.03
CA LEU A 188 2.54 5.64 11.16
C LEU A 188 3.52 4.51 10.81
N GLU A 189 3.10 3.51 10.03
CA GLU A 189 3.97 2.43 9.59
C GLU A 189 5.14 2.99 8.77
N PHE A 190 4.88 3.79 7.73
CA PHE A 190 5.94 4.39 6.93
C PHE A 190 6.75 5.43 7.71
N ALA A 191 6.12 6.29 8.51
CA ALA A 191 6.82 7.21 9.39
C ALA A 191 7.84 6.50 10.28
N SER A 192 7.47 5.35 10.88
CA SER A 192 8.34 4.56 11.73
C SER A 192 9.52 3.95 10.97
N MET A 193 9.30 3.49 9.75
CA MET A 193 10.35 2.92 8.90
C MET A 193 11.37 3.97 8.50
N PHE A 194 10.93 5.13 8.01
CA PHE A 194 11.83 6.20 7.61
C PHE A 194 12.55 6.82 8.82
N ALA A 195 11.88 6.98 9.96
CA ALA A 195 12.55 7.42 11.20
C ALA A 195 13.63 6.44 11.65
N ALA A 196 13.42 5.12 11.52
CA ALA A 196 14.45 4.11 11.83
C ALA A 196 15.67 4.17 10.90
N LEU A 197 15.50 4.68 9.68
CA LEU A 197 16.58 4.98 8.72
C LEU A 197 17.32 6.29 9.03
N GLY A 198 16.83 7.09 9.98
CA GLY A 198 17.42 8.39 10.33
C GLY A 198 16.83 9.58 9.54
N VAL A 199 15.77 9.38 8.77
CA VAL A 199 15.04 10.44 8.08
C VAL A 199 14.34 11.33 9.10
N LYS A 200 14.37 12.65 8.90
CA LYS A 200 13.62 13.59 9.74
C LYS A 200 12.14 13.54 9.35
N VAL A 201 11.34 12.88 10.17
CA VAL A 201 9.92 12.70 9.90
C VAL A 201 9.08 13.73 10.65
N THR A 202 8.24 14.47 9.92
CA THR A 202 7.17 15.27 10.51
C THR A 202 5.82 14.66 10.15
N LEU A 203 5.02 14.32 11.16
CA LEU A 203 3.73 13.67 10.99
C LEU A 203 2.60 14.63 11.39
N LEU A 204 1.70 14.86 10.44
CA LEU A 204 0.56 15.78 10.56
C LEU A 204 -0.75 14.98 10.64
N ASP A 205 -1.62 15.33 11.58
CA ASP A 205 -2.99 14.80 11.62
C ASP A 205 -3.94 15.85 12.21
N GLN A 206 -5.16 15.90 11.68
CA GLN A 206 -6.21 16.79 12.19
C GLN A 206 -6.78 16.30 13.53
N ARG A 207 -6.61 15.02 13.87
CA ARG A 207 -7.05 14.46 15.14
C ARG A 207 -6.09 14.86 16.26
N PRO A 208 -6.60 15.08 17.47
CA PRO A 208 -5.76 15.41 18.63
C PRO A 208 -4.97 14.20 19.16
N THR A 209 -5.43 12.99 18.87
CA THR A 209 -4.85 11.72 19.32
C THR A 209 -4.59 10.78 18.14
N LEU A 210 -3.58 9.92 18.28
CA LEU A 210 -3.29 8.86 17.32
C LEU A 210 -4.11 7.62 17.65
N LEU A 211 -4.54 6.88 16.60
CA LEU A 211 -5.10 5.55 16.73
C LEU A 211 -6.11 5.42 17.87
N ASP A 212 -7.15 6.24 17.85
CA ASP A 212 -8.20 6.35 18.89
C ASP A 212 -8.95 5.05 19.23
N PHE A 213 -8.80 4.02 18.39
CA PHE A 213 -9.29 2.67 18.57
C PHE A 213 -8.31 1.73 19.29
N VAL A 214 -7.12 2.20 19.63
CA VAL A 214 -6.07 1.44 20.35
C VAL A 214 -5.96 1.96 21.78
N ASP A 215 -5.58 1.08 22.69
CA ASP A 215 -5.33 1.43 24.09
C ASP A 215 -4.33 2.60 24.19
N HIS A 216 -4.66 3.58 25.02
CA HIS A 216 -3.92 4.83 25.14
C HIS A 216 -2.47 4.62 25.60
N GLU A 217 -2.20 3.70 26.51
CA GLU A 217 -0.84 3.42 27.01
C GLU A 217 0.04 2.85 25.90
N ILE A 218 -0.54 2.01 25.03
CA ILE A 218 0.14 1.45 23.85
C ILE A 218 0.47 2.57 22.87
N VAL A 219 -0.47 3.48 22.61
CA VAL A 219 -0.28 4.62 21.70
C VAL A 219 0.80 5.56 22.23
N GLU A 220 0.77 5.90 23.53
CA GLU A 220 1.80 6.76 24.14
C GLU A 220 3.20 6.11 24.10
N SER A 221 3.27 4.80 24.33
CA SER A 221 4.54 4.06 24.18
C SER A 221 5.09 4.15 22.75
N LEU A 222 4.21 4.00 21.73
CA LEU A 222 4.59 4.17 20.33
C LEU A 222 5.06 5.60 20.04
N CYS A 223 4.32 6.61 20.51
CA CYS A 223 4.67 8.02 20.35
C CYS A 223 6.02 8.33 21.00
N PHE A 224 6.28 7.80 22.20
CA PHE A 224 7.57 7.95 22.88
C PHE A 224 8.72 7.39 22.02
N GLN A 225 8.57 6.16 21.50
CA GLN A 225 9.59 5.53 20.65
C GLN A 225 9.85 6.33 19.37
N LEU A 226 8.81 6.81 18.71
CA LEU A 226 8.95 7.61 17.50
C LEU A 226 9.62 8.98 17.79
N ARG A 227 9.30 9.63 18.91
CA ARG A 227 9.99 10.86 19.34
C ARG A 227 11.48 10.60 19.62
N GLN A 228 11.82 9.42 20.21
CA GLN A 228 13.24 9.03 20.40
C GLN A 228 13.99 8.84 19.07
N LEU A 229 13.28 8.52 17.99
CA LEU A 229 13.81 8.46 16.63
C LEU A 229 13.83 9.82 15.92
N GLY A 230 13.40 10.89 16.59
CA GLY A 230 13.38 12.24 16.04
C GLY A 230 12.09 12.61 15.29
N THR A 231 11.05 11.80 15.36
CA THR A 231 9.76 12.13 14.72
C THR A 231 9.08 13.30 15.44
N VAL A 232 8.68 14.30 14.68
CA VAL A 232 7.90 15.45 15.14
C VAL A 232 6.41 15.21 14.85
N PHE A 233 5.57 15.32 15.88
CA PHE A 233 4.12 15.21 15.74
C PHE A 233 3.49 16.60 15.69
N ARG A 234 2.62 16.82 14.72
CA ARG A 234 1.76 18.00 14.57
C ARG A 234 0.31 17.50 14.52
N LEU A 235 -0.24 17.25 15.70
CA LEU A 235 -1.61 16.80 15.88
C LEU A 235 -2.54 18.00 16.05
N ASN A 236 -3.84 17.79 15.86
CA ASN A 236 -4.86 18.85 15.90
C ASN A 236 -4.57 19.96 14.86
N GLU A 237 -3.97 19.58 13.73
CA GLU A 237 -3.62 20.49 12.63
C GLU A 237 -4.15 19.92 11.31
N LYS A 238 -5.11 20.61 10.71
CA LYS A 238 -5.69 20.22 9.43
C LYS A 238 -4.86 20.78 8.29
N VAL A 239 -4.42 19.91 7.39
CA VAL A 239 -3.75 20.29 6.16
C VAL A 239 -4.78 20.80 5.15
N VAL A 240 -4.58 21.98 4.63
CA VAL A 240 -5.46 22.64 3.64
C VAL A 240 -4.92 22.42 2.23
N SER A 241 -3.60 22.55 2.06
CA SER A 241 -2.94 22.32 0.78
C SER A 241 -1.53 21.77 0.97
N VAL A 242 -1.03 21.13 -0.06
CA VAL A 242 0.36 20.67 -0.15
C VAL A 242 0.95 21.21 -1.44
N GLY A 243 2.19 21.65 -1.41
CA GLY A 243 2.87 22.18 -2.58
C GLY A 243 4.37 21.96 -2.53
N PHE A 244 5.04 22.43 -3.60
CA PHE A 244 6.47 22.38 -3.74
C PHE A 244 7.02 23.80 -3.92
N ASP A 245 7.97 24.17 -3.06
CA ASP A 245 8.72 25.42 -3.13
C ASP A 245 10.01 25.19 -3.93
N ALA A 246 10.01 25.62 -5.18
CA ALA A 246 11.14 25.42 -6.08
C ALA A 246 12.38 26.24 -5.70
N GLU A 247 12.22 27.37 -4.99
CA GLU A 247 13.36 28.19 -4.57
C GLU A 247 14.13 27.54 -3.43
N ARG A 248 13.40 26.82 -2.54
CA ARG A 248 13.97 26.13 -1.39
C ARG A 248 14.21 24.65 -1.62
N ASP A 249 13.77 24.12 -2.77
CA ASP A 249 13.79 22.70 -3.11
C ASP A 249 13.11 21.81 -2.04
N ARG A 250 11.93 22.26 -1.53
CA ARG A 250 11.22 21.60 -0.44
C ARG A 250 9.73 21.51 -0.68
N VAL A 251 9.13 20.46 -0.20
CA VAL A 251 7.67 20.36 -0.08
C VAL A 251 7.19 21.15 1.14
N PHE A 252 5.96 21.62 1.09
CA PHE A 252 5.32 22.24 2.24
C PHE A 252 3.86 21.81 2.35
N ALA A 253 3.36 21.81 3.58
CA ALA A 253 1.94 21.68 3.88
C ALA A 253 1.46 22.98 4.55
N SER A 254 0.42 23.59 3.99
CA SER A 254 -0.27 24.72 4.61
C SER A 254 -1.36 24.20 5.53
N LEU A 255 -1.39 24.71 6.75
CA LEU A 255 -2.31 24.30 7.80
C LEU A 255 -3.46 25.28 7.94
N GLU A 256 -4.62 24.82 8.41
CA GLU A 256 -5.78 25.68 8.68
C GLU A 256 -5.46 26.79 9.72
N SER A 257 -4.49 26.55 10.60
CA SER A 257 -3.95 27.55 11.54
C SER A 257 -3.14 28.69 10.89
N GLY A 258 -2.95 28.67 9.56
CA GLY A 258 -2.16 29.64 8.80
C GLY A 258 -0.65 29.37 8.80
N LYS A 259 -0.19 28.30 9.44
CA LYS A 259 1.24 27.91 9.46
C LYS A 259 1.59 27.07 8.25
N ASN A 260 2.86 27.15 7.82
CA ASN A 260 3.44 26.24 6.84
C ASN A 260 4.44 25.31 7.53
N VAL A 261 4.37 24.03 7.20
CA VAL A 261 5.32 23.01 7.64
C VAL A 261 6.05 22.51 6.41
N HIS A 262 7.38 22.52 6.46
CA HIS A 262 8.25 22.09 5.35
C HIS A 262 8.83 20.71 5.64
N GLY A 263 9.04 19.95 4.54
CA GLY A 263 9.65 18.62 4.58
C GLY A 263 10.67 18.44 3.46
#